data_6cf739db44b1294a0fd342d4c923b5c8
#
_entry.id   6cf739db44b1294a0fd342d4c923b5c8
#
_cell.length_a   1.000
_cell.length_b   1.000
_cell.length_c   1.000
_cell.angle_alpha   90.00
_cell.angle_beta   90.00
_cell.angle_gamma   90.00
#
_symmetry.space_group_name_H-M   'P 1'
#
loop_
_entity.id
_entity.type
_entity.pdbx_description
1 polymer ?
#
loop_
_entity_poly.entity_id
_entity_poly.type
_entity_poly.pdbx_seq_one_letter_code
_entity_poly.pdbx_strand_id
1 'polypeptide(L)'
;MKNKPLVFIIEDAQEMANLIKMYLEKSEIDSKIFDNAEDASKALEHEIPELFVLDLNLPGMSGFDFLQNFRKKYFPTVPVIIVSARDADDDIIKGLEIGADEFVTKPFSPSVLVARIQACLRRVAETISAAEETLSFSDYTLLLNSCVLKKGSIKIPLSVKEYAVLEYLVKNANQVMSPEKIYQEVWKTPYGDITAVAVYVQRLRRKIEKDPANPEFLKTK
;
A
#
# COMPACT_ATOMS: atom_id res chain seq x y z
N MET A 1 -4.71 14.26 -23.66
CA MET A 1 -4.10 14.80 -22.42
C MET A 1 -4.02 13.63 -21.45
N LYS A 2 -2.84 13.30 -20.86
CA LYS A 2 -2.80 12.31 -19.78
C LYS A 2 -3.57 12.88 -18.59
N ASN A 3 -4.57 12.18 -18.09
CA ASN A 3 -5.21 12.54 -16.83
C ASN A 3 -4.14 12.58 -15.74
N LYS A 4 -4.11 13.65 -14.94
CA LYS A 4 -3.26 13.71 -13.76
C LYS A 4 -3.78 12.70 -12.74
N PRO A 5 -2.89 11.98 -12.02
CA PRO A 5 -3.33 11.07 -10.98
C PRO A 5 -4.02 11.84 -9.84
N LEU A 6 -5.08 11.25 -9.29
CA LEU A 6 -5.88 11.83 -8.20
C LEU A 6 -5.51 11.20 -6.87
N VAL A 7 -5.20 12.03 -5.88
CA VAL A 7 -4.92 11.61 -4.50
C VAL A 7 -6.00 12.15 -3.56
N PHE A 8 -6.57 11.28 -2.72
CA PHE A 8 -7.41 11.73 -1.61
C PHE A 8 -6.55 11.94 -0.36
N ILE A 9 -6.63 13.13 0.21
CA ILE A 9 -5.97 13.52 1.47
C ILE A 9 -7.07 13.56 2.54
N ILE A 10 -7.00 12.65 3.51
CA ILE A 10 -7.93 12.58 4.63
C ILE A 10 -7.16 13.01 5.88
N GLU A 11 -7.32 14.26 6.26
CA GLU A 11 -6.55 14.96 7.29
C GLU A 11 -7.40 16.11 7.86
N ASP A 12 -7.67 16.12 9.16
CA ASP A 12 -8.47 17.15 9.82
C ASP A 12 -7.71 18.46 10.08
N ALA A 13 -6.37 18.39 10.17
CA ALA A 13 -5.53 19.58 10.29
C ALA A 13 -5.41 20.29 8.92
N GLN A 14 -6.27 21.30 8.69
CA GLN A 14 -6.39 22.00 7.41
C GLN A 14 -5.06 22.56 6.90
N GLU A 15 -4.18 23.04 7.78
CA GLU A 15 -2.87 23.56 7.39
C GLU A 15 -1.97 22.45 6.82
N MET A 16 -2.00 21.28 7.44
CA MET A 16 -1.25 20.11 6.98
C MET A 16 -1.80 19.59 5.65
N ALA A 17 -3.11 19.45 5.53
CA ALA A 17 -3.76 19.02 4.30
C ALA A 17 -3.43 19.96 3.13
N ASN A 18 -3.49 21.28 3.35
CA ASN A 18 -3.14 22.29 2.34
C ASN A 18 -1.65 22.25 1.99
N LEU A 19 -0.77 22.02 2.96
CA LEU A 19 0.66 21.87 2.71
C LEU A 19 0.93 20.66 1.80
N ILE A 20 0.34 19.51 2.11
CA ILE A 20 0.46 18.30 1.26
C ILE A 20 -0.07 18.59 -0.14
N LYS A 21 -1.27 19.17 -0.27
CA LYS A 21 -1.89 19.55 -1.54
C LYS A 21 -0.97 20.43 -2.38
N MET A 22 -0.41 21.49 -1.80
CA MET A 22 0.51 22.40 -2.50
C MET A 22 1.74 21.67 -3.09
N TYR A 23 2.29 20.69 -2.36
CA TYR A 23 3.41 19.91 -2.86
C TYR A 23 3.01 18.89 -3.94
N LEU A 24 1.81 18.33 -3.86
CA LEU A 24 1.25 17.47 -4.91
C LEU A 24 1.00 18.24 -6.19
N GLU A 25 0.41 19.44 -6.11
CA GLU A 25 0.17 20.32 -7.26
C GLU A 25 1.46 20.68 -8.01
N LYS A 26 2.55 20.97 -7.27
CA LYS A 26 3.89 21.19 -7.85
C LYS A 26 4.43 19.97 -8.60
N SER A 27 3.92 18.80 -8.28
CA SER A 27 4.29 17.51 -8.88
C SER A 27 3.29 17.01 -9.92
N GLU A 28 2.38 17.89 -10.38
CA GLU A 28 1.32 17.59 -11.35
C GLU A 28 0.38 16.45 -10.92
N ILE A 29 0.11 16.37 -9.62
CA ILE A 29 -0.81 15.40 -9.00
C ILE A 29 -2.03 16.18 -8.50
N ASP A 30 -3.21 15.79 -8.94
CA ASP A 30 -4.47 16.35 -8.46
C ASP A 30 -4.82 15.76 -7.09
N SER A 31 -5.50 16.55 -6.25
CA SER A 31 -5.88 16.06 -4.93
C SER A 31 -7.21 16.64 -4.46
N LYS A 32 -7.92 15.84 -3.64
CA LYS A 32 -9.09 16.26 -2.88
C LYS A 32 -8.81 16.09 -1.39
N ILE A 33 -9.19 17.10 -0.61
CA ILE A 33 -9.04 17.11 0.85
C ILE A 33 -10.37 16.76 1.49
N PHE A 34 -10.33 15.92 2.52
CA PHE A 34 -11.43 15.55 3.40
C PHE A 34 -10.95 15.71 4.84
N ASP A 35 -11.71 16.38 5.67
CA ASP A 35 -11.42 16.61 7.08
C ASP A 35 -11.93 15.47 7.99
N ASN A 36 -12.65 14.52 7.42
CA ASN A 36 -13.18 13.34 8.10
C ASN A 36 -13.28 12.13 7.14
N ALA A 37 -13.36 10.94 7.71
CA ALA A 37 -13.41 9.69 6.96
C ALA A 37 -14.77 9.43 6.30
N GLU A 38 -15.86 9.98 6.88
CA GLU A 38 -17.22 9.81 6.41
C GLU A 38 -17.44 10.48 5.06
N ASP A 39 -16.96 11.70 4.90
CA ASP A 39 -17.09 12.45 3.65
C ASP A 39 -16.17 11.88 2.56
N ALA A 40 -14.96 11.42 2.93
CA ALA A 40 -14.12 10.66 2.03
C ALA A 40 -14.83 9.37 1.54
N SER A 41 -15.52 8.66 2.45
CA SER A 41 -16.28 7.44 2.11
C SER A 41 -17.44 7.72 1.15
N LYS A 42 -18.16 8.85 1.30
CA LYS A 42 -19.20 9.27 0.38
C LYS A 42 -18.65 9.61 -1.00
N ALA A 43 -17.48 10.27 -1.04
CA ALA A 43 -16.84 10.64 -2.31
C ALA A 43 -16.45 9.40 -3.12
N LEU A 44 -16.12 8.29 -2.48
CA LEU A 44 -15.79 7.02 -3.14
C LEU A 44 -16.96 6.38 -3.91
N GLU A 45 -18.19 6.80 -3.66
CA GLU A 45 -19.35 6.37 -4.44
C GLU A 45 -19.36 6.96 -5.86
N HIS A 46 -18.63 8.05 -6.06
CA HIS A 46 -18.60 8.79 -7.31
C HIS A 46 -17.24 8.78 -8.00
N GLU A 47 -16.15 8.70 -7.24
CA GLU A 47 -14.81 8.80 -7.77
C GLU A 47 -13.81 8.01 -6.90
N ILE A 48 -12.95 7.25 -7.56
CA ILE A 48 -11.94 6.44 -6.89
C ILE A 48 -10.58 7.07 -7.14
N PRO A 49 -9.82 7.44 -6.08
CA PRO A 49 -8.48 7.97 -6.26
C PRO A 49 -7.48 6.87 -6.61
N GLU A 50 -6.35 7.26 -7.18
CA GLU A 50 -5.21 6.38 -7.41
C GLU A 50 -4.36 6.15 -6.15
N LEU A 51 -4.53 6.97 -5.09
CA LEU A 51 -3.83 6.80 -3.81
C LEU A 51 -4.54 7.57 -2.69
N PHE A 52 -4.44 7.07 -1.45
CA PHE A 52 -4.84 7.79 -0.23
C PHE A 52 -3.63 8.23 0.59
N VAL A 53 -3.70 9.46 1.09
CA VAL A 53 -2.94 9.94 2.25
C VAL A 53 -3.91 10.02 3.41
N LEU A 54 -3.69 9.27 4.48
CA LEU A 54 -4.66 9.04 5.55
C LEU A 54 -4.07 9.33 6.92
N ASP A 55 -4.64 10.29 7.65
CA ASP A 55 -4.38 10.39 9.10
C ASP A 55 -5.18 9.33 9.85
N LEU A 56 -4.62 8.87 10.96
CA LEU A 56 -5.28 7.95 11.89
C LEU A 56 -6.17 8.67 12.88
N ASN A 57 -5.80 9.91 13.26
CA ASN A 57 -6.47 10.71 14.28
C ASN A 57 -7.52 11.64 13.66
N LEU A 58 -8.55 11.06 13.07
CA LEU A 58 -9.65 11.80 12.46
C LEU A 58 -10.83 11.96 13.46
N PRO A 59 -11.62 13.04 13.34
CA PRO A 59 -12.87 13.17 14.06
C PRO A 59 -13.89 12.13 13.53
N GLY A 60 -14.73 11.60 14.42
CA GLY A 60 -15.72 10.59 14.06
C GLY A 60 -15.11 9.22 13.82
N MET A 61 -15.12 8.73 12.60
CA MET A 61 -14.51 7.45 12.22
C MET A 61 -12.99 7.56 12.23
N SER A 62 -12.31 6.67 12.98
CA SER A 62 -10.86 6.65 12.98
C SER A 62 -10.28 6.25 11.62
N GLY A 63 -9.04 6.69 11.31
CA GLY A 63 -8.37 6.27 10.08
C GLY A 63 -8.15 4.77 9.99
N PHE A 64 -7.98 4.07 11.12
CA PHE A 64 -7.92 2.61 11.14
C PHE A 64 -9.23 1.96 10.69
N ASP A 65 -10.38 2.45 11.20
CA ASP A 65 -11.69 1.94 10.83
C ASP A 65 -12.00 2.23 9.37
N PHE A 66 -11.66 3.44 8.89
CA PHE A 66 -11.75 3.79 7.49
C PHE A 66 -10.95 2.81 6.62
N LEU A 67 -9.67 2.60 6.93
CA LEU A 67 -8.80 1.71 6.17
C LEU A 67 -9.34 0.27 6.15
N GLN A 68 -9.78 -0.23 7.31
CA GLN A 68 -10.34 -1.58 7.41
C GLN A 68 -11.61 -1.74 6.57
N ASN A 69 -12.52 -0.76 6.63
CA ASN A 69 -13.77 -0.77 5.86
C ASN A 69 -13.49 -0.63 4.37
N PHE A 70 -12.58 0.26 3.99
CA PHE A 70 -12.17 0.47 2.61
C PHE A 70 -11.58 -0.82 2.01
N ARG A 71 -10.64 -1.48 2.71
CA ARG A 71 -10.02 -2.72 2.25
C ARG A 71 -11.01 -3.87 2.10
N LYS A 72 -12.05 -3.93 2.92
CA LYS A 72 -13.11 -4.96 2.81
C LYS A 72 -14.05 -4.72 1.65
N LYS A 73 -14.41 -3.47 1.37
CA LYS A 73 -15.53 -3.12 0.48
C LYS A 73 -15.10 -2.75 -0.93
N TYR A 74 -14.00 -2.01 -1.09
CA TYR A 74 -13.78 -1.34 -2.36
C TYR A 74 -12.58 -1.85 -3.17
N PHE A 75 -11.34 -1.78 -2.69
CA PHE A 75 -10.22 -2.08 -3.58
C PHE A 75 -8.96 -2.46 -2.79
N PRO A 76 -8.51 -3.71 -2.87
CA PRO A 76 -7.23 -4.10 -2.28
C PRO A 76 -6.02 -3.45 -2.99
N THR A 77 -6.21 -2.87 -4.17
CA THR A 77 -5.11 -2.41 -5.05
C THR A 77 -4.80 -0.92 -4.98
N VAL A 78 -5.70 -0.07 -4.45
CA VAL A 78 -5.40 1.35 -4.30
C VAL A 78 -4.44 1.56 -3.13
N PRO A 79 -3.25 2.14 -3.33
CA PRO A 79 -2.30 2.34 -2.24
C PRO A 79 -2.80 3.33 -1.20
N VAL A 80 -2.46 3.04 0.06
CA VAL A 80 -2.75 3.90 1.22
C VAL A 80 -1.46 4.19 1.96
N ILE A 81 -1.11 5.46 2.06
CA ILE A 81 0.00 5.95 2.89
C ILE A 81 -0.62 6.56 4.14
N ILE A 82 -0.36 5.95 5.29
CA ILE A 82 -0.73 6.53 6.58
C ILE A 82 0.26 7.64 6.93
N VAL A 83 -0.27 8.77 7.41
CA VAL A 83 0.52 9.91 7.90
C VAL A 83 -0.02 10.28 9.27
N SER A 84 0.69 9.93 10.35
CA SER A 84 0.15 10.08 11.70
C SER A 84 1.19 10.55 12.72
N ALA A 85 0.72 11.20 13.80
CA ALA A 85 1.54 11.52 14.98
C ALA A 85 1.77 10.30 15.89
N ARG A 86 1.12 9.17 15.61
CA ARG A 86 1.35 7.92 16.32
C ARG A 86 2.65 7.30 15.81
N ASP A 87 3.61 7.14 16.70
CA ASP A 87 4.96 6.66 16.42
C ASP A 87 5.29 5.35 17.18
N ALA A 88 4.34 4.84 17.97
CA ALA A 88 4.52 3.55 18.63
C ALA A 88 4.56 2.39 17.61
N ASP A 89 5.48 1.47 17.80
CA ASP A 89 5.65 0.29 16.93
C ASP A 89 4.33 -0.48 16.75
N ASP A 90 3.52 -0.60 17.80
CA ASP A 90 2.22 -1.29 17.74
C ASP A 90 1.23 -0.60 16.78
N ASP A 91 1.20 0.74 16.74
CA ASP A 91 0.33 1.49 15.82
C ASP A 91 0.83 1.36 14.37
N ILE A 92 2.14 1.39 14.17
CA ILE A 92 2.76 1.19 12.86
C ILE A 92 2.47 -0.23 12.34
N ILE A 93 2.72 -1.23 13.18
CA ILE A 93 2.45 -2.65 12.84
C ILE A 93 0.97 -2.84 12.53
N LYS A 94 0.09 -2.31 13.36
CA LYS A 94 -1.36 -2.39 13.16
C LYS A 94 -1.79 -1.74 11.84
N GLY A 95 -1.29 -0.54 11.52
CA GLY A 95 -1.59 0.15 10.26
C GLY A 95 -1.19 -0.69 9.05
N LEU A 96 0.03 -1.22 9.08
CA LEU A 96 0.53 -2.11 8.04
C LEU A 96 -0.25 -3.42 7.99
N GLU A 97 -0.64 -4.01 9.11
CA GLU A 97 -1.46 -5.23 9.18
C GLU A 97 -2.87 -5.05 8.60
N ILE A 98 -3.50 -3.90 8.81
CA ILE A 98 -4.82 -3.60 8.25
C ILE A 98 -4.76 -3.40 6.72
N GLY A 99 -3.59 -3.02 6.19
CA GLY A 99 -3.41 -2.94 4.74
C GLY A 99 -2.87 -1.60 4.24
N ALA A 100 -2.31 -0.75 5.10
CA ALA A 100 -1.53 0.37 4.61
C ALA A 100 -0.31 -0.11 3.82
N ASP A 101 0.06 0.63 2.80
CA ASP A 101 1.23 0.32 1.97
C ASP A 101 2.49 0.98 2.52
N GLU A 102 2.34 2.11 3.19
CA GLU A 102 3.40 2.78 3.95
C GLU A 102 2.83 3.47 5.19
N PHE A 103 3.72 3.69 6.16
CA PHE A 103 3.44 4.47 7.36
C PHE A 103 4.50 5.58 7.49
N VAL A 104 4.06 6.82 7.65
CA VAL A 104 4.91 8.00 7.80
C VAL A 104 4.55 8.69 9.11
N THR A 105 5.51 8.81 10.01
CA THR A 105 5.31 9.51 11.29
C THR A 105 5.43 11.02 11.13
N LYS A 106 4.58 11.78 11.82
CA LYS A 106 4.70 13.24 11.97
C LYS A 106 5.73 13.56 13.07
N PRO A 107 6.63 14.55 12.89
CA PRO A 107 6.77 15.44 11.74
C PRO A 107 7.51 14.80 10.57
N PHE A 108 7.10 15.12 9.34
CA PHE A 108 7.71 14.61 8.11
C PHE A 108 8.11 15.75 7.16
N SER A 109 8.98 15.44 6.19
CA SER A 109 9.25 16.35 5.08
C SER A 109 8.21 16.19 3.98
N PRO A 110 7.46 17.25 3.59
CA PRO A 110 6.47 17.16 2.52
C PRO A 110 7.04 16.68 1.18
N SER A 111 8.27 17.08 0.84
CA SER A 111 8.94 16.62 -0.38
C SER A 111 9.24 15.11 -0.34
N VAL A 112 9.61 14.58 0.83
CA VAL A 112 9.82 13.13 1.01
C VAL A 112 8.50 12.36 0.90
N LEU A 113 7.42 12.89 1.48
CA LEU A 113 6.09 12.29 1.35
C LEU A 113 5.65 12.23 -0.12
N VAL A 114 5.80 13.35 -0.86
CA VAL A 114 5.43 13.38 -2.28
C VAL A 114 6.30 12.44 -3.12
N ALA A 115 7.59 12.32 -2.83
CA ALA A 115 8.44 11.35 -3.51
C ALA A 115 7.96 9.89 -3.29
N ARG A 116 7.46 9.56 -2.09
CA ARG A 116 6.84 8.25 -1.79
C ARG A 116 5.53 8.06 -2.54
N ILE A 117 4.67 9.08 -2.58
CA ILE A 117 3.43 9.08 -3.35
C ILE A 117 3.72 8.82 -4.84
N GLN A 118 4.66 9.58 -5.43
CA GLN A 118 5.06 9.38 -6.83
C GLN A 118 5.60 7.97 -7.09
N ALA A 119 6.39 7.40 -6.17
CA ALA A 119 6.89 6.05 -6.31
C ALA A 119 5.76 5.00 -6.28
N CYS A 120 4.75 5.19 -5.43
CA CYS A 120 3.56 4.33 -5.40
C CYS A 120 2.73 4.45 -6.69
N LEU A 121 2.44 5.69 -7.14
CA LEU A 121 1.67 5.95 -8.35
C LEU A 121 2.37 5.42 -9.61
N ARG A 122 3.69 5.60 -9.72
CA ARG A 122 4.46 5.06 -10.84
C ARG A 122 4.36 3.54 -10.93
N ARG A 123 4.48 2.84 -9.80
CA ARG A 123 4.35 1.38 -9.75
C ARG A 123 2.98 0.91 -10.26
N VAL A 124 1.91 1.59 -9.89
CA VAL A 124 0.56 1.29 -10.40
C VAL A 124 0.47 1.54 -11.90
N ALA A 125 1.04 2.65 -12.41
CA ALA A 125 1.00 3.00 -13.82
C ALA A 125 1.83 2.05 -14.72
N GLU A 126 3.00 1.62 -14.25
CA GLU A 126 3.86 0.65 -14.96
C GLU A 126 3.16 -0.69 -15.15
N THR A 127 2.28 -1.05 -14.22
CA THR A 127 1.50 -2.28 -14.23
C THR A 127 0.41 -2.30 -15.32
N ILE A 128 -0.07 -1.15 -15.76
CA ILE A 128 -1.21 -1.03 -16.72
C ILE A 128 -0.74 -1.12 -18.20
N SER A 129 0.55 -0.95 -18.50
CA SER A 129 1.07 -0.63 -19.84
C SER A 129 1.60 -1.78 -20.71
N ALA A 130 1.68 -3.03 -20.24
CA ALA A 130 2.27 -4.14 -21.01
C ALA A 130 1.30 -5.33 -21.18
N ALA A 131 1.54 -6.20 -22.20
CA ALA A 131 0.82 -7.48 -22.35
C ALA A 131 0.89 -8.28 -21.04
N GLU A 132 -0.19 -8.95 -20.63
CA GLU A 132 -0.33 -9.55 -19.30
C GLU A 132 0.73 -10.66 -19.09
N GLU A 133 1.85 -10.29 -18.48
CA GLU A 133 2.87 -11.25 -18.06
C GLU A 133 2.38 -11.97 -16.79
N THR A 134 2.67 -13.25 -16.69
CA THR A 134 2.26 -14.07 -15.57
C THR A 134 3.45 -14.78 -14.93
N LEU A 135 3.45 -14.91 -13.61
CA LEU A 135 4.32 -15.80 -12.86
C LEU A 135 3.46 -16.83 -12.14
N SER A 136 3.84 -18.09 -12.18
CA SER A 136 3.09 -19.15 -11.51
C SER A 136 3.95 -19.90 -10.50
N PHE A 137 3.35 -20.26 -9.37
CA PHE A 137 3.92 -21.15 -8.37
C PHE A 137 2.80 -22.03 -7.79
N SER A 138 2.99 -23.35 -7.77
CA SER A 138 1.93 -24.31 -7.42
C SER A 138 0.63 -24.03 -8.20
N ASP A 139 -0.49 -23.87 -7.51
CA ASP A 139 -1.80 -23.52 -8.07
C ASP A 139 -2.11 -22.01 -8.09
N TYR A 140 -1.09 -21.19 -7.83
CA TYR A 140 -1.18 -19.73 -7.85
C TYR A 140 -0.62 -19.14 -9.14
N THR A 141 -1.27 -18.08 -9.62
CA THR A 141 -0.83 -17.27 -10.78
C THR A 141 -0.85 -15.79 -10.40
N LEU A 142 0.32 -15.14 -10.47
CA LEU A 142 0.43 -13.70 -10.40
C LEU A 142 0.24 -13.13 -11.80
N LEU A 143 -0.72 -12.24 -11.94
CA LEU A 143 -0.93 -11.42 -13.13
C LEU A 143 -0.13 -10.13 -12.94
N LEU A 144 1.00 -9.98 -13.64
CA LEU A 144 1.97 -8.93 -13.32
C LEU A 144 1.45 -7.53 -13.64
N ASN A 145 0.68 -7.41 -14.70
CA ASN A 145 0.18 -6.11 -15.14
C ASN A 145 -1.04 -5.63 -14.35
N SER A 146 -1.90 -6.56 -13.94
CA SER A 146 -3.09 -6.23 -13.15
C SER A 146 -2.86 -6.30 -11.63
N CYS A 147 -1.65 -6.64 -11.18
CA CYS A 147 -1.29 -6.83 -9.77
C CYS A 147 -2.26 -7.77 -9.02
N VAL A 148 -2.71 -8.84 -9.67
CA VAL A 148 -3.68 -9.77 -9.13
C VAL A 148 -3.04 -11.12 -8.87
N LEU A 149 -3.25 -11.66 -7.67
CA LEU A 149 -2.98 -13.05 -7.36
C LEU A 149 -4.27 -13.87 -7.57
N LYS A 150 -4.16 -14.98 -8.29
CA LYS A 150 -5.23 -15.97 -8.44
C LYS A 150 -4.79 -17.31 -7.90
N LYS A 151 -5.75 -18.07 -7.34
CA LYS A 151 -5.65 -19.50 -7.09
C LYS A 151 -6.69 -20.19 -7.96
N GLY A 152 -6.26 -20.80 -9.07
CA GLY A 152 -7.17 -21.20 -10.14
C GLY A 152 -7.97 -20.02 -10.66
N SER A 153 -9.31 -20.05 -10.55
CA SER A 153 -10.21 -18.95 -10.94
C SER A 153 -10.48 -17.92 -9.83
N ILE A 154 -10.06 -18.19 -8.60
CA ILE A 154 -10.37 -17.35 -7.43
C ILE A 154 -9.32 -16.25 -7.31
N LYS A 155 -9.76 -14.98 -7.24
CA LYS A 155 -8.88 -13.84 -6.94
C LYS A 155 -8.57 -13.79 -5.44
N ILE A 156 -7.30 -13.62 -5.09
CA ILE A 156 -6.84 -13.41 -3.72
C ILE A 156 -6.47 -11.93 -3.57
N PRO A 157 -7.16 -11.17 -2.71
CA PRO A 157 -6.90 -9.75 -2.56
C PRO A 157 -5.55 -9.52 -1.87
N LEU A 158 -4.67 -8.76 -2.53
CA LEU A 158 -3.40 -8.29 -1.99
C LEU A 158 -3.35 -6.77 -2.03
N SER A 159 -2.75 -6.14 -1.01
CA SER A 159 -2.36 -4.74 -1.11
C SER A 159 -1.20 -4.58 -2.09
N VAL A 160 -0.92 -3.36 -2.50
CA VAL A 160 0.17 -3.07 -3.44
C VAL A 160 1.52 -3.59 -2.92
N LYS A 161 1.78 -3.42 -1.62
CA LYS A 161 3.03 -3.90 -1.00
C LYS A 161 3.06 -5.42 -0.82
N GLU A 162 1.95 -6.05 -0.43
CA GLU A 162 1.87 -7.51 -0.39
C GLU A 162 2.17 -8.10 -1.76
N TYR A 163 1.57 -7.52 -2.80
CA TYR A 163 1.82 -7.95 -4.16
C TYR A 163 3.31 -7.79 -4.53
N ALA A 164 3.89 -6.61 -4.29
CA ALA A 164 5.29 -6.33 -4.63
C ALA A 164 6.28 -7.25 -3.88
N VAL A 165 6.03 -7.55 -2.60
CA VAL A 165 6.83 -8.51 -1.84
C VAL A 165 6.70 -9.91 -2.43
N LEU A 166 5.48 -10.35 -2.73
CA LEU A 166 5.24 -11.67 -3.32
C LEU A 166 5.87 -11.79 -4.69
N GLU A 167 5.69 -10.82 -5.56
CA GLU A 167 6.29 -10.77 -6.89
C GLU A 167 7.83 -10.90 -6.81
N TYR A 168 8.46 -10.12 -5.93
CA TYR A 168 9.91 -10.17 -5.74
C TYR A 168 10.37 -11.55 -5.28
N LEU A 169 9.67 -12.16 -4.32
CA LEU A 169 10.00 -13.49 -3.81
C LEU A 169 9.79 -14.59 -4.86
N VAL A 170 8.72 -14.52 -5.65
CA VAL A 170 8.46 -15.48 -6.74
C VAL A 170 9.49 -15.35 -7.86
N LYS A 171 9.89 -14.13 -8.24
CA LYS A 171 10.98 -13.90 -9.22
C LYS A 171 12.32 -14.45 -8.75
N ASN A 172 12.54 -14.51 -7.45
CA ASN A 172 13.76 -15.03 -6.84
C ASN A 172 13.52 -16.38 -6.13
N ALA A 173 12.60 -17.18 -6.64
CA ALA A 173 12.27 -18.47 -6.03
C ALA A 173 13.51 -19.36 -5.86
N ASN A 174 13.54 -20.15 -4.77
CA ASN A 174 14.65 -21.03 -4.37
C ASN A 174 15.94 -20.29 -3.95
N GLN A 175 15.91 -18.96 -3.78
CA GLN A 175 17.02 -18.19 -3.24
C GLN A 175 16.71 -17.72 -1.82
N VAL A 176 17.73 -17.71 -0.96
CA VAL A 176 17.61 -17.12 0.38
C VAL A 176 17.78 -15.61 0.27
N MET A 177 16.76 -14.87 0.70
CA MET A 177 16.77 -13.40 0.69
C MET A 177 16.81 -12.87 2.11
N SER A 178 17.71 -11.91 2.39
CA SER A 178 17.69 -11.23 3.67
C SER A 178 16.56 -10.18 3.69
N PRO A 179 16.01 -9.86 4.87
CA PRO A 179 14.99 -8.81 5.01
C PRO A 179 15.46 -7.47 4.44
N GLU A 180 16.72 -7.10 4.62
CA GLU A 180 17.31 -5.86 4.10
C GLU A 180 17.24 -5.83 2.58
N LYS A 181 17.60 -6.92 1.92
CA LYS A 181 17.56 -7.02 0.46
C LYS A 181 16.12 -6.94 -0.07
N ILE A 182 15.19 -7.64 0.57
CA ILE A 182 13.77 -7.56 0.22
C ILE A 182 13.28 -6.10 0.38
N TYR A 183 13.65 -5.45 1.50
CA TYR A 183 13.25 -4.08 1.76
C TYR A 183 13.76 -3.14 0.67
N GLN A 184 15.07 -3.14 0.40
CA GLN A 184 15.69 -2.28 -0.62
C GLN A 184 15.05 -2.44 -2.00
N GLU A 185 14.80 -3.68 -2.41
CA GLU A 185 14.26 -3.95 -3.73
C GLU A 185 12.76 -3.62 -3.87
N VAL A 186 11.99 -3.81 -2.82
CA VAL A 186 10.54 -3.56 -2.86
C VAL A 186 10.19 -2.12 -2.52
N TRP A 187 10.90 -1.47 -1.59
CA TRP A 187 10.65 -0.07 -1.23
C TRP A 187 11.50 0.92 -2.02
N LYS A 188 12.54 0.42 -2.74
CA LYS A 188 13.47 1.25 -3.54
C LYS A 188 14.15 2.34 -2.73
N THR A 189 14.39 2.09 -1.46
CA THR A 189 15.11 2.95 -0.52
C THR A 189 15.98 2.12 0.41
N PRO A 190 17.20 2.55 0.73
CA PRO A 190 18.04 1.87 1.72
C PRO A 190 17.66 2.22 3.17
N TYR A 191 16.78 3.21 3.37
CA TYR A 191 16.40 3.72 4.67
C TYR A 191 14.94 3.39 4.97
N GLY A 192 14.65 2.90 6.18
CA GLY A 192 13.31 2.62 6.65
C GLY A 192 13.26 1.43 7.61
N ASP A 193 12.06 1.11 8.04
CA ASP A 193 11.84 0.03 9.00
C ASP A 193 11.83 -1.34 8.30
N ILE A 194 12.90 -2.09 8.49
CA ILE A 194 13.09 -3.45 7.94
C ILE A 194 12.06 -4.44 8.54
N THR A 195 11.53 -4.15 9.74
CA THR A 195 10.52 -5.00 10.37
C THR A 195 9.24 -5.11 9.54
N ALA A 196 8.96 -4.12 8.69
CA ALA A 196 7.87 -4.16 7.73
C ALA A 196 7.91 -5.42 6.85
N VAL A 197 9.09 -5.90 6.47
CA VAL A 197 9.21 -7.12 5.65
C VAL A 197 8.61 -8.32 6.36
N ALA A 198 8.88 -8.50 7.67
CA ALA A 198 8.34 -9.59 8.46
C ALA A 198 6.79 -9.53 8.53
N VAL A 199 6.24 -8.32 8.70
CA VAL A 199 4.79 -8.09 8.71
C VAL A 199 4.17 -8.52 7.37
N TYR A 200 4.73 -8.09 6.24
CA TYR A 200 4.20 -8.45 4.93
C TYR A 200 4.35 -9.93 4.60
N VAL A 201 5.46 -10.56 4.97
CA VAL A 201 5.64 -12.01 4.82
C VAL A 201 4.60 -12.78 5.65
N GLN A 202 4.35 -12.36 6.89
CA GLN A 202 3.34 -12.98 7.75
C GLN A 202 1.92 -12.82 7.17
N ARG A 203 1.59 -11.65 6.61
CA ARG A 203 0.30 -11.40 5.94
C ARG A 203 0.14 -12.27 4.70
N LEU A 204 1.18 -12.41 3.89
CA LEU A 204 1.18 -13.28 2.72
C LEU A 204 0.99 -14.74 3.13
N ARG A 205 1.69 -15.22 4.16
CA ARG A 205 1.48 -16.58 4.68
C ARG A 205 0.02 -16.85 5.04
N ARG A 206 -0.64 -15.91 5.73
CA ARG A 206 -2.08 -16.04 6.06
C ARG A 206 -2.98 -16.16 4.83
N LYS A 207 -2.54 -15.72 3.67
CA LYS A 207 -3.33 -15.70 2.42
C LYS A 207 -3.02 -16.87 1.47
N ILE A 208 -1.78 -17.37 1.47
CA ILE A 208 -1.34 -18.36 0.49
C ILE A 208 -0.94 -19.71 1.09
N GLU A 209 -0.60 -19.77 2.38
CA GLU A 209 -0.22 -21.02 3.03
C GLU A 209 -1.45 -21.72 3.63
N LYS A 210 -1.41 -23.05 3.65
CA LYS A 210 -2.42 -23.84 4.39
C LYS A 210 -2.26 -23.67 5.90
N ASP A 211 -1.01 -23.66 6.35
CA ASP A 211 -0.62 -23.42 7.75
C ASP A 211 0.45 -22.32 7.77
N PRO A 212 0.09 -21.08 8.18
CA PRO A 212 1.03 -19.96 8.25
C PRO A 212 2.19 -20.18 9.24
N ALA A 213 2.02 -21.07 10.23
CA ALA A 213 3.06 -21.40 11.20
C ALA A 213 4.09 -22.39 10.62
N ASN A 214 3.65 -23.26 9.69
CA ASN A 214 4.49 -24.23 8.98
C ASN A 214 4.43 -24.00 7.46
N PRO A 215 5.00 -22.89 6.95
CA PRO A 215 4.82 -22.47 5.58
C PRO A 215 5.50 -23.41 4.58
N GLU A 216 4.81 -23.71 3.47
CA GLU A 216 5.35 -24.48 2.35
C GLU A 216 6.12 -23.61 1.36
N PHE A 217 5.62 -22.40 1.07
CA PHE A 217 6.15 -21.50 0.07
C PHE A 217 7.13 -20.47 0.65
N LEU A 218 6.71 -19.70 1.66
CA LEU A 218 7.50 -18.63 2.26
C LEU A 218 8.22 -19.10 3.53
N LYS A 219 9.29 -19.88 3.35
CA LYS A 219 10.08 -20.44 4.47
C LYS A 219 11.04 -19.41 5.03
N THR A 220 11.27 -19.46 6.35
CA THR A 220 12.36 -18.77 7.03
C THR A 220 13.50 -19.77 7.25
N LYS A 221 14.73 -19.36 6.96
CA LYS A 221 15.94 -20.12 7.26
C LYS A 221 16.65 -19.50 8.46
#